data_9f3dc24f539596a57037edcb848f7123
#
_entry.id   9f3dc24f539596a57037edcb848f7123
#
_cell.length_a   1.000
_cell.length_b   1.000
_cell.length_c   1.000
_cell.angle_alpha   90.00
_cell.angle_beta   90.00
_cell.angle_gamma   90.00
#
_symmetry.space_group_name_H-M   'P 1'
#
loop_
_entity.id
_entity.type
_entity.pdbx_description
1 polymer ?
#
loop_
_entity_poly.entity_id
_entity_poly.type
_entity_poly.pdbx_seq_one_letter_code
_entity_poly.pdbx_strand_id
1 'polypeptide(L)'
;MTGRPATGRFVEVADRVHVLCEPLLRVNVTLVVGDGAALLVDTLSTARQAAELAEAARAVTAHPWTLVNTHHHFDHCFGNATLAGDPPRPVYAHGLAAAALREPDRLRREAYEEMRDEQPALAEELAGTELLAPTHTVHTETTLDVGGRPVVLRHPGRGHTAGDLVVHVPDADVLVAGDLVEQSGPPAFEESYPLQWPESVAELLRMTTPATVVVPGHGDPVSADFVRAQHAQLADLAWLIRAGHTGGAPPERVAAEAPFGARPALTATRRGYAELDGTL
;
A
#
# COMPACT_ATOMS: atom_id res chain seq x y z
N MET A 1 -24.91 -6.81 -20.63
CA MET A 1 -24.50 -5.78 -19.63
C MET A 1 -24.02 -6.54 -18.39
N THR A 2 -22.75 -6.95 -18.37
CA THR A 2 -22.15 -7.51 -17.15
C THR A 2 -21.79 -6.33 -16.24
N GLY A 3 -22.64 -6.11 -15.23
CA GLY A 3 -22.37 -5.09 -14.21
C GLY A 3 -21.00 -5.36 -13.57
N ARG A 4 -20.15 -4.32 -13.51
CA ARG A 4 -18.89 -4.38 -12.72
C ARG A 4 -19.23 -4.74 -11.27
N PRO A 5 -18.40 -5.55 -10.60
CA PRO A 5 -18.63 -5.85 -9.18
C PRO A 5 -18.65 -4.55 -8.37
N ALA A 6 -19.54 -4.48 -7.38
CA ALA A 6 -19.53 -3.40 -6.40
C ALA A 6 -18.22 -3.45 -5.57
N THR A 7 -17.77 -2.30 -5.07
CA THR A 7 -16.51 -2.14 -4.31
C THR A 7 -16.41 -3.05 -3.06
N GLY A 8 -17.51 -3.62 -2.59
CA GLY A 8 -17.52 -4.52 -1.44
C GLY A 8 -18.06 -3.86 -0.16
N ARG A 9 -17.89 -4.57 0.96
CA ARG A 9 -18.31 -4.10 2.29
C ARG A 9 -17.18 -4.27 3.30
N PHE A 10 -17.17 -3.42 4.32
CA PHE A 10 -16.29 -3.56 5.46
C PHE A 10 -16.64 -4.79 6.32
N VAL A 11 -15.61 -5.51 6.73
CA VAL A 11 -15.67 -6.63 7.69
C VAL A 11 -14.81 -6.26 8.88
N GLU A 12 -15.32 -6.39 10.09
CA GLU A 12 -14.57 -6.15 11.31
C GLU A 12 -13.53 -7.26 11.52
N VAL A 13 -12.26 -6.89 11.63
CA VAL A 13 -11.12 -7.81 11.81
C VAL A 13 -10.56 -7.77 13.23
N ALA A 14 -10.79 -6.67 13.94
CA ALA A 14 -10.49 -6.48 15.36
C ALA A 14 -11.40 -5.37 15.91
N ASP A 15 -11.36 -5.13 17.22
CA ASP A 15 -12.25 -4.15 17.86
C ASP A 15 -12.25 -2.80 17.14
N ARG A 16 -13.38 -2.47 16.50
CA ARG A 16 -13.61 -1.23 15.73
C ARG A 16 -12.57 -0.96 14.63
N VAL A 17 -11.91 -2.00 14.12
CA VAL A 17 -11.06 -1.97 12.93
C VAL A 17 -11.67 -2.86 11.87
N HIS A 18 -11.97 -2.26 10.72
CA HIS A 18 -12.69 -2.92 9.63
C HIS A 18 -11.86 -2.86 8.36
N VAL A 19 -11.89 -3.94 7.57
CA VAL A 19 -11.20 -4.04 6.27
C VAL A 19 -12.23 -4.27 5.18
N LEU A 20 -12.09 -3.55 4.08
CA LEU A 20 -12.81 -3.78 2.83
C LEU A 20 -11.77 -4.18 1.78
N CYS A 21 -11.96 -5.34 1.14
CA CYS A 21 -11.14 -5.77 0.01
C CYS A 21 -11.90 -5.47 -1.30
N GLU A 22 -11.33 -4.62 -2.16
CA GLU A 22 -11.87 -4.30 -3.48
C GLU A 22 -11.67 -5.52 -4.40
N PRO A 23 -12.72 -6.02 -5.09
CA PRO A 23 -12.64 -7.33 -5.70
C PRO A 23 -11.84 -7.41 -7.01
N LEU A 24 -11.60 -6.31 -7.73
CA LEU A 24 -10.92 -6.32 -9.03
C LEU A 24 -9.39 -6.46 -8.88
N LEU A 25 -8.80 -5.59 -8.06
CA LEU A 25 -7.36 -5.58 -7.78
C LEU A 25 -7.03 -6.19 -6.43
N ARG A 26 -8.05 -6.57 -5.63
CA ARG A 26 -7.93 -7.09 -4.27
C ARG A 26 -7.28 -6.12 -3.28
N VAL A 27 -7.35 -4.82 -3.56
CA VAL A 27 -6.82 -3.76 -2.71
C VAL A 27 -7.59 -3.68 -1.40
N ASN A 28 -6.88 -3.58 -0.30
CA ASN A 28 -7.46 -3.40 1.02
C ASN A 28 -7.56 -1.92 1.41
N VAL A 29 -8.72 -1.56 1.91
CA VAL A 29 -8.94 -0.29 2.61
C VAL A 29 -9.27 -0.61 4.06
N THR A 30 -8.62 0.10 5.00
CA THR A 30 -8.87 -0.09 6.43
C THR A 30 -9.60 1.12 7.02
N LEU A 31 -10.69 0.86 7.76
CA LEU A 31 -11.43 1.86 8.51
C LEU A 31 -11.22 1.61 10.02
N VAL A 32 -10.60 2.57 10.69
CA VAL A 32 -10.43 2.57 12.16
C VAL A 32 -11.44 3.54 12.77
N VAL A 33 -12.25 3.07 13.72
CA VAL A 33 -13.31 3.86 14.34
C VAL A 33 -12.98 4.15 15.80
N GLY A 34 -12.96 5.44 16.16
CA GLY A 34 -12.84 5.92 17.53
C GLY A 34 -14.12 6.60 18.00
N ASP A 35 -14.06 7.34 19.12
CA ASP A 35 -15.21 8.04 19.67
C ASP A 35 -15.40 9.41 19.00
N GLY A 36 -16.36 9.52 18.08
CA GLY A 36 -16.64 10.75 17.34
C GLY A 36 -15.70 11.05 16.16
N ALA A 37 -14.74 10.17 15.86
CA ALA A 37 -13.81 10.29 14.75
C ALA A 37 -13.51 8.93 14.11
N ALA A 38 -13.03 8.95 12.86
CA ALA A 38 -12.56 7.75 12.17
C ALA A 38 -11.29 8.05 11.34
N LEU A 39 -10.57 7.00 10.98
CA LEU A 39 -9.44 7.05 10.06
C LEU A 39 -9.70 6.07 8.92
N LEU A 40 -9.53 6.52 7.69
CA LEU A 40 -9.62 5.68 6.50
C LEU A 40 -8.21 5.57 5.90
N VAL A 41 -7.71 4.36 5.79
CA VAL A 41 -6.38 4.06 5.24
C VAL A 41 -6.57 3.52 3.83
N ASP A 42 -6.04 4.24 2.87
CA ASP A 42 -6.16 4.13 1.41
C ASP A 42 -7.56 4.44 0.88
N THR A 43 -7.65 4.72 -0.43
CA THR A 43 -8.79 5.41 -1.02
C THR A 43 -9.26 4.81 -2.34
N LEU A 44 -8.65 3.70 -2.79
CA LEU A 44 -8.90 3.05 -4.08
C LEU A 44 -8.51 3.89 -5.31
N SER A 45 -8.84 3.35 -6.50
CA SER A 45 -8.27 3.77 -7.78
C SER A 45 -9.01 4.90 -8.48
N THR A 46 -10.34 4.99 -8.33
CA THR A 46 -11.16 5.89 -9.15
C THR A 46 -12.18 6.66 -8.32
N ALA A 47 -12.65 7.80 -8.85
CA ALA A 47 -13.72 8.57 -8.22
C ALA A 47 -14.98 7.74 -7.96
N ARG A 48 -15.34 6.83 -8.87
CA ARG A 48 -16.48 5.93 -8.71
C ARG A 48 -16.26 4.95 -7.54
N GLN A 49 -15.11 4.26 -7.52
CA GLN A 49 -14.78 3.33 -6.43
C GLN A 49 -14.70 4.06 -5.08
N ALA A 50 -14.14 5.26 -5.06
CA ALA A 50 -14.07 6.09 -3.85
C ALA A 50 -15.46 6.55 -3.36
N ALA A 51 -16.41 6.84 -4.27
CA ALA A 51 -17.78 7.14 -3.89
C ALA A 51 -18.47 5.91 -3.27
N GLU A 52 -18.34 4.73 -3.87
CA GLU A 52 -18.85 3.47 -3.32
C GLU A 52 -18.19 3.15 -1.95
N LEU A 53 -16.90 3.42 -1.81
CA LEU A 53 -16.16 3.28 -0.55
C LEU A 53 -16.72 4.21 0.53
N ALA A 54 -17.02 5.47 0.17
CA ALA A 54 -17.65 6.41 1.09
C ALA A 54 -19.00 5.91 1.61
N GLU A 55 -19.83 5.33 0.73
CA GLU A 55 -21.10 4.71 1.12
C GLU A 55 -20.89 3.52 2.07
N ALA A 56 -19.92 2.64 1.76
CA ALA A 56 -19.58 1.51 2.60
C ALA A 56 -19.06 1.96 3.99
N ALA A 57 -18.23 3.01 4.05
CA ALA A 57 -17.74 3.58 5.31
C ALA A 57 -18.89 4.20 6.13
N ARG A 58 -19.83 4.89 5.48
CA ARG A 58 -21.03 5.46 6.13
C ARG A 58 -21.96 4.39 6.69
N ALA A 59 -21.97 3.20 6.12
CA ALA A 59 -22.74 2.08 6.67
C ALA A 59 -22.15 1.56 8.00
N VAL A 60 -20.84 1.79 8.26
CA VAL A 60 -20.16 1.41 9.52
C VAL A 60 -20.25 2.56 10.53
N THR A 61 -19.95 3.80 10.12
CA THR A 61 -19.92 4.94 11.04
C THR A 61 -20.38 6.25 10.39
N ALA A 62 -21.06 7.08 11.18
CA ALA A 62 -21.41 8.44 10.78
C ALA A 62 -20.31 9.47 11.10
N HIS A 63 -19.23 9.06 11.80
CA HIS A 63 -18.16 9.97 12.21
C HIS A 63 -17.42 10.58 11.03
N PRO A 64 -16.90 11.81 11.16
CA PRO A 64 -15.96 12.35 10.20
C PRO A 64 -14.68 11.52 10.19
N TRP A 65 -14.06 11.38 9.02
CA TRP A 65 -12.78 10.66 8.87
C TRP A 65 -11.65 11.55 8.41
N THR A 66 -10.45 11.16 8.80
CA THR A 66 -9.18 11.60 8.27
C THR A 66 -8.68 10.52 7.29
N LEU A 67 -7.93 10.89 6.26
CA LEU A 67 -7.38 9.97 5.28
C LEU A 67 -5.88 9.75 5.51
N VAL A 68 -5.42 8.52 5.26
CA VAL A 68 -4.00 8.17 5.21
C VAL A 68 -3.77 7.37 3.93
N ASN A 69 -2.72 7.70 3.16
CA ASN A 69 -2.25 6.85 2.08
C ASN A 69 -1.01 6.08 2.55
N THR A 70 -1.01 4.77 2.34
CA THR A 70 0.15 3.92 2.61
C THR A 70 1.29 4.28 1.67
N HIS A 71 1.01 4.51 0.39
CA HIS A 71 1.98 4.96 -0.61
C HIS A 71 1.25 5.67 -1.77
N HIS A 72 1.93 5.93 -2.90
CA HIS A 72 1.41 6.80 -3.96
C HIS A 72 0.84 6.07 -5.19
N HIS A 73 0.77 4.74 -5.20
CA HIS A 73 0.19 4.01 -6.33
C HIS A 73 -1.31 4.28 -6.46
N PHE A 74 -1.78 4.21 -7.71
CA PHE A 74 -3.11 4.67 -8.10
C PHE A 74 -4.25 4.00 -7.32
N ASP A 75 -4.09 2.74 -7.01
CA ASP A 75 -5.09 1.91 -6.34
C ASP A 75 -5.18 2.15 -4.82
N HIS A 76 -4.23 2.91 -4.25
CA HIS A 76 -4.21 3.32 -2.86
C HIS A 76 -4.57 4.78 -2.62
N CYS A 77 -4.43 5.65 -3.62
CA CYS A 77 -4.51 7.10 -3.35
C CYS A 77 -5.34 7.93 -4.35
N PHE A 78 -5.76 7.42 -5.50
CA PHE A 78 -6.48 8.23 -6.49
C PHE A 78 -7.89 8.63 -6.04
N GLY A 79 -8.47 7.93 -5.08
CA GLY A 79 -9.76 8.32 -4.48
C GLY A 79 -9.69 9.50 -3.50
N ASN A 80 -8.52 10.05 -3.22
CA ASN A 80 -8.33 11.14 -2.25
C ASN A 80 -9.27 12.32 -2.46
N ALA A 81 -9.39 12.84 -3.68
CA ALA A 81 -10.22 14.00 -3.99
C ALA A 81 -11.69 13.77 -3.62
N THR A 82 -12.22 12.60 -3.98
CA THR A 82 -13.61 12.21 -3.70
C THR A 82 -13.87 12.04 -2.20
N LEU A 83 -12.95 11.39 -1.47
CA LEU A 83 -13.14 11.07 -0.05
C LEU A 83 -12.80 12.24 0.88
N ALA A 84 -11.90 13.12 0.48
CA ALA A 84 -11.62 14.33 1.23
C ALA A 84 -12.82 15.27 1.25
N GLY A 85 -13.56 15.39 0.15
CA GLY A 85 -14.74 16.26 0.05
C GLY A 85 -14.41 17.74 0.01
N ASP A 86 -15.45 18.58 0.19
CA ASP A 86 -15.34 20.05 0.19
C ASP A 86 -16.02 20.60 1.46
N PRO A 87 -15.32 21.34 2.36
CA PRO A 87 -13.87 21.56 2.35
C PRO A 87 -13.08 20.24 2.57
N PRO A 88 -11.86 20.13 2.01
CA PRO A 88 -11.13 18.88 2.04
C PRO A 88 -10.70 18.51 3.47
N ARG A 89 -10.93 17.24 3.83
CA ARG A 89 -10.44 16.64 5.07
C ARG A 89 -8.93 16.45 5.02
N PRO A 90 -8.26 16.33 6.18
CA PRO A 90 -6.83 16.02 6.22
C PRO A 90 -6.51 14.70 5.51
N VAL A 91 -5.45 14.72 4.70
CA VAL A 91 -4.87 13.55 4.04
C VAL A 91 -3.40 13.46 4.45
N TYR A 92 -3.02 12.37 5.08
CA TYR A 92 -1.66 12.08 5.53
C TYR A 92 -0.98 11.11 4.57
N ALA A 93 0.30 11.31 4.28
CA ALA A 93 1.15 10.37 3.58
C ALA A 93 2.63 10.63 3.91
N HIS A 94 3.53 9.72 3.52
CA HIS A 94 4.95 10.01 3.55
C HIS A 94 5.30 11.18 2.61
N GLY A 95 6.32 11.97 2.98
CA GLY A 95 6.71 13.16 2.21
C GLY A 95 7.03 12.86 0.74
N LEU A 96 7.62 11.69 0.43
CA LEU A 96 7.91 11.27 -0.94
C LEU A 96 6.64 10.86 -1.71
N ALA A 97 5.71 10.17 -1.09
CA ALA A 97 4.40 9.87 -1.68
C ALA A 97 3.61 11.15 -1.98
N ALA A 98 3.62 12.11 -1.03
CA ALA A 98 3.01 13.42 -1.24
C ALA A 98 3.68 14.21 -2.38
N ALA A 99 4.99 14.07 -2.57
CA ALA A 99 5.70 14.70 -3.68
C ALA A 99 5.29 14.09 -5.03
N ALA A 100 5.17 12.77 -5.14
CA ALA A 100 4.70 12.09 -6.34
C ALA A 100 3.28 12.56 -6.73
N LEU A 101 2.37 12.68 -5.78
CA LEU A 101 0.98 13.12 -6.01
C LEU A 101 0.84 14.61 -6.43
N ARG A 102 1.93 15.39 -6.41
CA ARG A 102 1.95 16.74 -7.00
C ARG A 102 2.21 16.74 -8.50
N GLU A 103 2.42 15.57 -9.11
CA GLU A 103 2.59 15.39 -10.54
C GLU A 103 1.41 14.59 -11.15
N PRO A 104 0.17 15.12 -11.08
CA PRO A 104 -1.04 14.34 -11.36
C PRO A 104 -1.09 13.82 -12.80
N ASP A 105 -0.59 14.58 -13.78
CA ASP A 105 -0.61 14.17 -15.19
C ASP A 105 0.36 13.02 -15.47
N ARG A 106 1.48 12.97 -14.75
CA ARG A 106 2.43 11.85 -14.81
C ARG A 106 1.79 10.60 -14.25
N LEU A 107 1.27 10.67 -13.04
CA LEU A 107 0.68 9.51 -12.37
C LEU A 107 -0.53 8.94 -13.12
N ARG A 108 -1.43 9.81 -13.65
CA ARG A 108 -2.57 9.34 -14.46
C ARG A 108 -2.12 8.61 -15.73
N ARG A 109 -1.09 9.12 -16.39
CA ARG A 109 -0.54 8.48 -17.58
C ARG A 109 0.10 7.13 -17.26
N GLU A 110 0.89 7.05 -16.18
CA GLU A 110 1.51 5.80 -15.71
C GLU A 110 0.45 4.76 -15.36
N ALA A 111 -0.56 5.11 -14.58
CA ALA A 111 -1.67 4.25 -14.21
C ALA A 111 -2.49 3.78 -15.43
N TYR A 112 -2.71 4.67 -16.41
CA TYR A 112 -3.37 4.31 -17.67
C TYR A 112 -2.56 3.28 -18.46
N GLU A 113 -1.26 3.52 -18.66
CA GLU A 113 -0.37 2.63 -19.39
C GLU A 113 -0.27 1.24 -18.72
N GLU A 114 -0.27 1.20 -17.41
CA GLU A 114 -0.25 -0.05 -16.64
C GLU A 114 -1.52 -0.88 -16.82
N MET A 115 -2.70 -0.24 -16.85
CA MET A 115 -3.98 -0.94 -16.85
C MET A 115 -4.61 -1.13 -18.24
N ARG A 116 -4.17 -0.41 -19.27
CA ARG A 116 -4.86 -0.33 -20.57
C ARG A 116 -5.05 -1.67 -21.28
N ASP A 117 -4.10 -2.59 -21.13
CA ASP A 117 -4.11 -3.87 -21.85
C ASP A 117 -4.96 -4.92 -21.12
N GLU A 118 -4.92 -4.95 -19.80
CA GLU A 118 -5.62 -5.94 -18.97
C GLU A 118 -6.99 -5.45 -18.48
N GLN A 119 -7.10 -4.16 -18.17
CA GLN A 119 -8.30 -3.53 -17.60
C GLN A 119 -8.63 -2.19 -18.31
N PRO A 120 -8.91 -2.19 -19.62
CA PRO A 120 -9.05 -0.95 -20.41
C PRO A 120 -10.12 0.00 -19.87
N ALA A 121 -11.19 -0.52 -19.31
CA ALA A 121 -12.24 0.31 -18.74
C ALA A 121 -11.84 0.96 -17.41
N LEU A 122 -10.94 0.34 -16.62
CA LEU A 122 -10.33 0.96 -15.45
C LEU A 122 -9.33 2.03 -15.90
N ALA A 123 -8.52 1.76 -16.89
CA ALA A 123 -7.55 2.70 -17.43
C ALA A 123 -8.20 4.03 -17.85
N GLU A 124 -9.33 3.98 -18.55
CA GLU A 124 -10.09 5.19 -18.93
C GLU A 124 -10.62 5.97 -17.70
N GLU A 125 -11.08 5.27 -16.66
CA GLU A 125 -11.49 5.92 -15.41
C GLU A 125 -10.29 6.60 -14.73
N LEU A 126 -9.12 5.92 -14.66
CA LEU A 126 -7.89 6.44 -14.08
C LEU A 126 -7.41 7.73 -14.78
N ALA A 127 -7.43 7.74 -16.11
CA ALA A 127 -7.04 8.92 -16.91
C ALA A 127 -7.90 10.16 -16.60
N GLY A 128 -9.17 9.96 -16.22
CA GLY A 128 -10.12 11.03 -15.87
C GLY A 128 -10.23 11.35 -14.39
N THR A 129 -9.53 10.63 -13.50
CA THR A 129 -9.66 10.80 -12.05
C THR A 129 -8.95 12.07 -11.58
N GLU A 130 -9.65 12.91 -10.81
CA GLU A 130 -9.05 14.06 -10.14
C GLU A 130 -8.17 13.58 -8.98
N LEU A 131 -6.92 14.06 -8.94
CA LEU A 131 -5.99 13.72 -7.89
C LEU A 131 -5.85 14.84 -6.87
N LEU A 132 -5.87 14.48 -5.59
CA LEU A 132 -5.62 15.37 -4.46
C LEU A 132 -4.34 14.92 -3.73
N ALA A 133 -3.33 15.79 -3.73
CA ALA A 133 -2.11 15.54 -2.97
C ALA A 133 -2.37 15.61 -1.45
N PRO A 134 -1.67 14.79 -0.65
CA PRO A 134 -1.74 14.85 0.80
C PRO A 134 -1.43 16.24 1.35
N THR A 135 -2.21 16.63 2.37
CA THR A 135 -2.10 17.94 3.03
C THR A 135 -1.14 17.91 4.23
N HIS A 136 -0.86 16.71 4.74
CA HIS A 136 0.03 16.49 5.88
C HIS A 136 1.07 15.43 5.53
N THR A 137 2.34 15.70 5.83
CA THR A 137 3.44 14.78 5.53
C THR A 137 4.02 14.19 6.82
N VAL A 138 4.28 12.87 6.76
CA VAL A 138 5.01 12.11 7.78
C VAL A 138 6.36 11.72 7.20
N HIS A 139 7.45 11.93 7.92
CA HIS A 139 8.81 11.58 7.47
C HIS A 139 9.38 10.36 8.20
N THR A 140 9.03 10.19 9.45
CA THR A 140 9.45 9.05 10.27
C THR A 140 8.26 8.44 10.99
N GLU A 141 7.70 9.14 11.95
CA GLU A 141 6.59 8.65 12.76
C GLU A 141 5.71 9.83 13.23
N THR A 142 4.42 9.58 13.37
CA THR A 142 3.49 10.45 14.07
C THR A 142 2.35 9.63 14.67
N THR A 143 1.76 10.11 15.74
CA THR A 143 0.56 9.50 16.34
C THR A 143 -0.63 10.41 16.13
N LEU A 144 -1.71 9.86 15.59
CA LEU A 144 -3.00 10.51 15.46
C LEU A 144 -3.90 10.06 16.61
N ASP A 145 -4.68 10.99 17.15
CA ASP A 145 -5.78 10.67 18.04
C ASP A 145 -7.07 10.51 17.21
N VAL A 146 -7.54 9.28 17.13
CA VAL A 146 -8.78 8.95 16.44
C VAL A 146 -9.88 8.76 17.50
N GLY A 147 -10.38 9.88 18.05
CA GLY A 147 -11.41 9.87 19.07
C GLY A 147 -11.01 9.05 20.30
N GLY A 148 -9.89 9.40 20.93
CA GLY A 148 -9.35 8.73 22.11
C GLY A 148 -8.56 7.45 21.81
N ARG A 149 -8.49 7.00 20.54
CA ARG A 149 -7.71 5.85 20.10
C ARG A 149 -6.41 6.32 19.46
N PRO A 150 -5.23 6.02 20.02
CA PRO A 150 -3.95 6.35 19.38
C PRO A 150 -3.71 5.45 18.17
N VAL A 151 -3.41 6.06 17.02
CA VAL A 151 -3.04 5.37 15.79
C VAL A 151 -1.69 5.90 15.34
N VAL A 152 -0.71 5.00 15.17
CA VAL A 152 0.67 5.36 14.83
C VAL A 152 0.87 5.20 13.32
N LEU A 153 1.27 6.27 12.66
CA LEU A 153 1.75 6.27 11.27
C LEU A 153 3.26 6.24 11.28
N ARG A 154 3.88 5.26 10.62
CA ARG A 154 5.34 5.10 10.62
C ARG A 154 5.87 4.79 9.23
N HIS A 155 6.98 5.44 8.87
CA HIS A 155 7.79 5.06 7.71
C HIS A 155 8.86 4.05 8.19
N PRO A 156 8.78 2.77 7.78
CA PRO A 156 9.73 1.76 8.26
C PRO A 156 11.04 1.74 7.47
N GLY A 157 11.13 2.51 6.40
CA GLY A 157 12.20 2.52 5.41
C GLY A 157 11.67 2.34 4.00
N ARG A 158 12.56 2.31 3.01
CA ARG A 158 12.21 2.05 1.62
C ARG A 158 11.92 0.56 1.42
N GLY A 159 10.94 0.24 0.58
CA GLY A 159 10.58 -1.14 0.31
C GLY A 159 9.87 -1.26 -1.02
N HIS A 160 8.53 -1.29 -1.00
CA HIS A 160 7.70 -1.30 -2.20
C HIS A 160 7.82 0.02 -2.99
N THR A 161 7.88 1.14 -2.26
CA THR A 161 8.25 2.46 -2.80
C THR A 161 9.32 3.12 -1.93
N ALA A 162 9.69 4.35 -2.27
CA ALA A 162 10.55 5.17 -1.42
C ALA A 162 9.79 5.80 -0.24
N GLY A 163 8.46 5.77 -0.26
CA GLY A 163 7.60 6.53 0.66
C GLY A 163 6.48 5.71 1.28
N ASP A 164 6.75 4.47 1.66
CA ASP A 164 5.76 3.60 2.30
C ASP A 164 5.48 4.05 3.74
N LEU A 165 4.21 4.09 4.12
CA LEU A 165 3.75 4.24 5.50
C LEU A 165 3.01 2.98 5.94
N VAL A 166 3.23 2.59 7.18
CA VAL A 166 2.39 1.61 7.88
C VAL A 166 1.54 2.30 8.92
N VAL A 167 0.38 1.71 9.21
CA VAL A 167 -0.55 2.23 10.22
C VAL A 167 -0.75 1.18 11.29
N HIS A 168 -0.30 1.49 12.51
CA HIS A 168 -0.41 0.60 13.66
C HIS A 168 -1.51 1.09 14.60
N VAL A 169 -2.42 0.20 14.96
CA VAL A 169 -3.51 0.40 15.93
C VAL A 169 -3.21 -0.47 17.15
N PRO A 170 -2.44 0.04 18.13
CA PRO A 170 -1.87 -0.78 19.20
C PRO A 170 -2.90 -1.45 20.12
N ASP A 171 -3.99 -0.75 20.42
CA ASP A 171 -5.04 -1.24 21.31
C ASP A 171 -5.92 -2.34 20.68
N ALA A 172 -5.93 -2.44 19.36
CA ALA A 172 -6.60 -3.49 18.60
C ALA A 172 -5.65 -4.58 18.08
N ASP A 173 -4.34 -4.43 18.28
CA ASP A 173 -3.27 -5.29 17.76
C ASP A 173 -3.39 -5.52 16.24
N VAL A 174 -3.57 -4.41 15.49
CA VAL A 174 -3.68 -4.41 14.03
C VAL A 174 -2.55 -3.58 13.41
N LEU A 175 -1.92 -4.11 12.37
CA LEU A 175 -0.91 -3.43 11.57
C LEU A 175 -1.34 -3.40 10.09
N VAL A 176 -1.64 -2.23 9.55
CA VAL A 176 -1.87 -2.04 8.11
C VAL A 176 -0.51 -1.81 7.44
N ALA A 177 -0.12 -2.74 6.61
CA ALA A 177 1.22 -2.79 6.03
C ALA A 177 1.33 -2.15 4.63
N GLY A 178 0.20 -1.91 3.95
CA GLY A 178 0.22 -1.59 2.52
C GLY A 178 0.97 -2.67 1.74
N ASP A 179 1.56 -2.29 0.62
CA ASP A 179 2.25 -3.21 -0.29
C ASP A 179 3.65 -3.62 0.16
N LEU A 180 4.05 -3.22 1.37
CA LEU A 180 5.20 -3.86 2.02
C LEU A 180 4.93 -5.34 2.32
N VAL A 181 3.65 -5.72 2.43
CA VAL A 181 3.19 -7.10 2.57
C VAL A 181 2.14 -7.40 1.51
N GLU A 182 2.37 -8.43 0.70
CA GLU A 182 1.50 -8.88 -0.38
C GLU A 182 0.98 -10.29 -0.13
N GLN A 183 -0.35 -10.49 -0.22
CA GLN A 183 -0.96 -11.81 -0.02
C GLN A 183 -1.57 -12.36 -1.31
N SER A 184 -2.09 -11.53 -2.19
CA SER A 184 -2.79 -11.97 -3.41
C SER A 184 -1.88 -12.39 -4.56
N GLY A 185 -0.58 -12.13 -4.44
CA GLY A 185 0.41 -12.43 -5.47
C GLY A 185 1.84 -12.25 -4.97
N PRO A 186 2.83 -12.30 -5.87
CA PRO A 186 4.18 -11.89 -5.55
C PRO A 186 4.24 -10.37 -5.32
N PRO A 187 5.20 -9.87 -4.51
CA PRO A 187 5.44 -8.44 -4.38
C PRO A 187 5.68 -7.76 -5.73
N ALA A 188 5.14 -6.56 -5.92
CA ALA A 188 5.38 -5.73 -7.08
C ALA A 188 6.71 -4.97 -6.93
N PHE A 189 7.62 -5.14 -7.90
CA PHE A 189 8.99 -4.61 -7.80
C PHE A 189 9.30 -3.43 -8.73
N GLU A 190 8.34 -2.92 -9.47
CA GLU A 190 8.52 -1.94 -10.53
C GLU A 190 9.16 -0.62 -10.04
N GLU A 191 8.77 -0.15 -8.85
CA GLU A 191 9.31 1.05 -8.20
C GLU A 191 10.09 0.76 -6.91
N SER A 192 10.28 -0.54 -6.58
CA SER A 192 10.78 -0.99 -5.29
C SER A 192 12.28 -0.76 -5.06
N TYR A 193 12.65 -0.95 -3.80
CA TYR A 193 14.02 -0.99 -3.29
C TYR A 193 14.34 -2.38 -2.73
N PRO A 194 14.54 -3.39 -3.59
CA PRO A 194 14.60 -4.79 -3.18
C PRO A 194 15.74 -5.11 -2.21
N LEU A 195 16.80 -4.30 -2.17
CA LEU A 195 17.91 -4.49 -1.23
C LEU A 195 17.63 -3.90 0.16
N GLN A 196 16.67 -2.99 0.28
CA GLN A 196 16.26 -2.34 1.54
C GLN A 196 14.95 -2.90 2.08
N TRP A 197 14.10 -3.46 1.22
CA TRP A 197 12.77 -3.99 1.58
C TRP A 197 12.79 -5.01 2.73
N PRO A 198 13.73 -5.97 2.80
CA PRO A 198 13.80 -6.88 3.96
C PRO A 198 13.93 -6.15 5.29
N GLU A 199 14.72 -5.07 5.35
CA GLU A 199 14.92 -4.26 6.57
C GLU A 199 13.64 -3.54 6.98
N SER A 200 12.91 -3.00 6.00
CA SER A 200 11.61 -2.36 6.25
C SER A 200 10.58 -3.38 6.78
N VAL A 201 10.53 -4.59 6.25
CA VAL A 201 9.65 -5.66 6.79
C VAL A 201 10.11 -6.13 8.17
N ALA A 202 11.41 -6.14 8.44
CA ALA A 202 11.93 -6.44 9.79
C ALA A 202 11.47 -5.39 10.82
N GLU A 203 11.35 -4.10 10.44
CA GLU A 203 10.76 -3.06 11.30
C GLU A 203 9.26 -3.32 11.57
N LEU A 204 8.51 -3.78 10.56
CA LEU A 204 7.11 -4.18 10.77
C LEU A 204 7.01 -5.30 11.81
N LEU A 205 7.85 -6.33 11.68
CA LEU A 205 7.84 -7.48 12.59
C LEU A 205 8.13 -7.10 14.05
N ARG A 206 8.87 -6.01 14.30
CA ARG A 206 9.09 -5.49 15.67
C ARG A 206 7.84 -4.86 16.28
N MET A 207 6.86 -4.49 15.46
CA MET A 207 5.58 -3.95 15.91
C MET A 207 4.51 -5.02 16.09
N THR A 208 4.80 -6.29 15.77
CA THR A 208 3.83 -7.38 15.83
C THR A 208 3.99 -8.24 17.07
N THR A 209 2.86 -8.77 17.54
CA THR A 209 2.75 -9.89 18.46
C THR A 209 2.37 -11.17 17.70
N PRO A 210 2.31 -12.34 18.32
CA PRO A 210 1.76 -13.54 17.68
C PRO A 210 0.27 -13.44 17.31
N ALA A 211 -0.47 -12.51 17.95
CA ALA A 211 -1.90 -12.30 17.72
C ALA A 211 -2.20 -11.17 16.74
N THR A 212 -1.21 -10.37 16.33
CA THR A 212 -1.39 -9.24 15.44
C THR A 212 -2.05 -9.64 14.14
N VAL A 213 -3.12 -8.97 13.79
CA VAL A 213 -3.71 -8.99 12.45
C VAL A 213 -2.94 -8.03 11.57
N VAL A 214 -2.27 -8.53 10.53
CA VAL A 214 -1.60 -7.70 9.53
C VAL A 214 -2.49 -7.59 8.31
N VAL A 215 -2.79 -6.35 7.91
CA VAL A 215 -3.56 -6.05 6.70
C VAL A 215 -2.56 -5.74 5.59
N PRO A 216 -2.40 -6.64 4.59
CA PRO A 216 -1.55 -6.38 3.42
C PRO A 216 -2.20 -5.34 2.51
N GLY A 217 -1.47 -4.80 1.55
CA GLY A 217 -2.06 -3.93 0.53
C GLY A 217 -3.08 -4.67 -0.32
N HIS A 218 -2.77 -5.91 -0.69
CA HIS A 218 -3.65 -6.77 -1.48
C HIS A 218 -3.88 -8.14 -0.85
N GLY A 219 -5.10 -8.63 -0.97
CA GLY A 219 -5.48 -9.98 -0.53
C GLY A 219 -6.11 -10.03 0.86
N ASP A 220 -6.06 -11.16 1.51
CA ASP A 220 -6.71 -11.38 2.81
C ASP A 220 -5.79 -10.93 3.96
N PRO A 221 -6.32 -10.44 5.10
CA PRO A 221 -5.53 -10.21 6.30
C PRO A 221 -4.74 -11.45 6.72
N VAL A 222 -3.51 -11.24 7.18
CA VAL A 222 -2.54 -12.31 7.47
C VAL A 222 -2.01 -12.24 8.90
N SER A 223 -1.31 -13.27 9.34
CA SER A 223 -0.62 -13.31 10.63
C SER A 223 0.84 -12.80 10.52
N ALA A 224 1.45 -12.52 11.65
CA ALA A 224 2.88 -12.22 11.73
C ALA A 224 3.77 -13.35 11.18
N ASP A 225 3.32 -14.62 11.20
CA ASP A 225 4.07 -15.74 10.61
C ASP A 225 4.14 -15.66 9.08
N PHE A 226 3.06 -15.22 8.42
CA PHE A 226 3.09 -14.93 6.99
C PHE A 226 4.11 -13.84 6.66
N VAL A 227 4.12 -12.75 7.44
CA VAL A 227 5.07 -11.66 7.25
C VAL A 227 6.52 -12.13 7.45
N ARG A 228 6.77 -13.02 8.43
CA ARG A 228 8.10 -13.65 8.60
C ARG A 228 8.51 -14.48 7.39
N ALA A 229 7.59 -15.24 6.80
CA ALA A 229 7.87 -16.02 5.60
C ALA A 229 8.20 -15.14 4.40
N GLN A 230 7.43 -14.06 4.17
CA GLN A 230 7.71 -13.09 3.11
C GLN A 230 9.05 -12.36 3.37
N HIS A 231 9.33 -11.97 4.62
CA HIS A 231 10.61 -11.37 5.00
C HIS A 231 11.80 -12.28 4.63
N ALA A 232 11.70 -13.58 4.94
CA ALA A 232 12.76 -14.54 4.59
C ALA A 232 12.97 -14.61 3.07
N GLN A 233 11.90 -14.66 2.28
CA GLN A 233 11.98 -14.66 0.82
C GLN A 233 12.59 -13.36 0.26
N LEU A 234 12.25 -12.20 0.82
CA LEU A 234 12.84 -10.91 0.43
C LEU A 234 14.33 -10.85 0.79
N ALA A 235 14.72 -11.40 1.94
CA ALA A 235 16.11 -11.47 2.37
C ALA A 235 16.94 -12.39 1.46
N ASP A 236 16.38 -13.54 1.08
CA ASP A 236 17.01 -14.47 0.12
C ASP A 236 17.19 -13.80 -1.25
N LEU A 237 16.17 -13.10 -1.74
CA LEU A 237 16.23 -12.32 -2.98
C LEU A 237 17.35 -11.26 -2.92
N ALA A 238 17.38 -10.46 -1.87
CA ALA A 238 18.38 -9.42 -1.69
C ALA A 238 19.81 -10.00 -1.62
N TRP A 239 19.97 -11.16 -0.98
CA TRP A 239 21.25 -11.87 -0.95
C TRP A 239 21.67 -12.35 -2.34
N LEU A 240 20.77 -13.00 -3.10
CA LEU A 240 21.04 -13.47 -4.47
C LEU A 240 21.42 -12.32 -5.40
N ILE A 241 20.71 -11.17 -5.30
CA ILE A 241 21.00 -9.96 -6.07
C ILE A 241 22.44 -9.47 -5.78
N ARG A 242 22.82 -9.32 -4.50
CA ARG A 242 24.18 -8.87 -4.12
C ARG A 242 25.24 -9.84 -4.58
N ALA A 243 25.04 -11.15 -4.40
CA ALA A 243 25.97 -12.18 -4.82
C ALA A 243 26.13 -12.21 -6.35
N GLY A 244 25.00 -12.13 -7.07
CA GLY A 244 25.01 -12.09 -8.55
C GLY A 244 25.71 -10.86 -9.11
N HIS A 245 25.43 -9.68 -8.56
CA HIS A 245 26.08 -8.43 -8.96
C HIS A 245 27.60 -8.49 -8.74
N THR A 246 28.04 -8.90 -7.55
CA THR A 246 29.47 -9.06 -7.22
C THR A 246 30.17 -10.07 -8.13
N GLY A 247 29.45 -11.16 -8.49
CA GLY A 247 29.97 -12.19 -9.40
C GLY A 247 29.86 -11.86 -10.90
N GLY A 248 29.32 -10.69 -11.26
CA GLY A 248 29.10 -10.30 -12.66
C GLY A 248 28.05 -11.16 -13.39
N ALA A 249 27.13 -11.79 -12.66
CA ALA A 249 26.08 -12.60 -13.24
C ALA A 249 25.03 -11.73 -13.94
N PRO A 250 24.49 -12.14 -15.10
CA PRO A 250 23.38 -11.42 -15.73
C PRO A 250 22.12 -11.53 -14.86
N PRO A 251 21.23 -10.50 -14.85
CA PRO A 251 20.02 -10.49 -14.02
C PRO A 251 19.10 -11.70 -14.24
N GLU A 252 19.02 -12.21 -15.44
CA GLU A 252 18.20 -13.37 -15.82
C GLU A 252 18.63 -14.66 -15.08
N ARG A 253 19.93 -14.81 -14.85
CA ARG A 253 20.47 -15.95 -14.11
C ARG A 253 20.13 -15.87 -12.62
N VAL A 254 20.25 -14.70 -12.03
CA VAL A 254 19.88 -14.47 -10.63
C VAL A 254 18.38 -14.68 -10.43
N ALA A 255 17.56 -14.13 -11.31
CA ALA A 255 16.11 -14.27 -11.27
C ALA A 255 15.62 -15.72 -11.37
N ALA A 256 16.34 -16.59 -12.10
CA ALA A 256 15.98 -17.99 -12.24
C ALA A 256 16.14 -18.80 -10.93
N GLU A 257 16.95 -18.34 -9.99
CA GLU A 257 17.21 -18.97 -8.70
C GLU A 257 16.43 -18.31 -7.55
N ALA A 258 15.82 -17.14 -7.81
CA ALA A 258 15.20 -16.30 -6.81
C ALA A 258 13.74 -16.71 -6.50
N PRO A 259 13.22 -16.39 -5.30
CA PRO A 259 11.80 -16.53 -4.98
C PRO A 259 10.93 -15.59 -5.83
N PHE A 260 9.60 -15.73 -5.73
CA PHE A 260 8.56 -14.92 -6.36
C PHE A 260 8.32 -15.17 -7.87
N GLY A 261 9.05 -16.10 -8.49
CA GLY A 261 8.89 -16.44 -9.90
C GLY A 261 9.70 -15.54 -10.85
N ALA A 262 9.85 -15.98 -12.09
CA ALA A 262 10.86 -15.43 -13.00
C ALA A 262 10.66 -13.94 -13.34
N ARG A 263 9.42 -13.50 -13.62
CA ARG A 263 9.15 -12.11 -14.03
C ARG A 263 9.35 -11.11 -12.87
N PRO A 264 8.70 -11.29 -11.70
CA PRO A 264 8.92 -10.40 -10.56
C PRO A 264 10.38 -10.40 -10.08
N ALA A 265 11.02 -11.59 -10.01
CA ALA A 265 12.41 -11.71 -9.61
C ALA A 265 13.38 -11.01 -10.59
N LEU A 266 13.08 -11.01 -11.89
CA LEU A 266 13.89 -10.29 -12.88
C LEU A 266 13.78 -8.77 -12.71
N THR A 267 12.56 -8.25 -12.49
CA THR A 267 12.34 -6.83 -12.19
C THR A 267 13.12 -6.44 -10.92
N ALA A 268 12.96 -7.21 -9.83
CA ALA A 268 13.66 -6.99 -8.59
C ALA A 268 15.19 -7.02 -8.77
N THR A 269 15.70 -7.99 -9.54
CA THR A 269 17.16 -8.10 -9.76
C THR A 269 17.72 -6.91 -10.52
N ARG A 270 17.03 -6.45 -11.58
CA ARG A 270 17.45 -5.27 -12.33
C ARG A 270 17.45 -4.02 -11.47
N ARG A 271 16.41 -3.84 -10.63
CA ARG A 271 16.35 -2.72 -9.69
C ARG A 271 17.44 -2.81 -8.62
N GLY A 272 17.67 -3.98 -8.05
CA GLY A 272 18.72 -4.17 -7.05
C GLY A 272 20.13 -3.94 -7.61
N TYR A 273 20.37 -4.27 -8.88
CA TYR A 273 21.63 -3.91 -9.56
C TYR A 273 21.74 -2.40 -9.71
N ALA A 274 20.67 -1.72 -10.11
CA ALA A 274 20.64 -0.26 -10.19
C ALA A 274 20.85 0.41 -8.81
N GLU A 275 20.32 -0.18 -7.71
CA GLU A 275 20.62 0.27 -6.35
C GLU A 275 22.12 0.17 -6.04
N LEU A 276 22.77 -0.96 -6.40
CA LEU A 276 24.20 -1.18 -6.15
C LEU A 276 25.08 -0.26 -6.99
N ASP A 277 24.65 0.07 -8.20
CA ASP A 277 25.34 0.97 -9.11
C ASP A 277 25.07 2.47 -8.80
N GLY A 278 24.14 2.76 -7.87
CA GLY A 278 23.76 4.13 -7.50
C GLY A 278 23.00 4.88 -8.60
N THR A 279 22.22 4.17 -9.42
CA THR A 279 21.49 4.71 -10.57
C THR A 279 19.95 4.72 -10.39
N LEU A 280 19.45 4.35 -9.20
CA LEU A 280 18.05 4.49 -8.79
C LEU A 280 17.74 5.87 -8.25
#